data_42be67ba8cc6e5cc1530413d2ddfd8e2
#
_entry.id   42be67ba8cc6e5cc1530413d2ddfd8e2
#
_cell.length_a   1.000
_cell.length_b   1.000
_cell.length_c   1.000
_cell.angle_alpha   90.00
_cell.angle_beta   90.00
_cell.angle_gamma   90.00
#
_symmetry.space_group_name_H-M   'P 1'
#
loop_
_entity.id
_entity.type
_entity.pdbx_description
1 polymer ?
#
loop_
_entity_poly.entity_id
_entity_poly.type
_entity_poly.pdbx_seq_one_letter_code
_entity_poly.pdbx_strand_id
1 'polypeptide(L)'
;MQYPLMRNNILRSDLDAIIEYLKQDDPILTNGANVREFEKQWSEWLGVKYSVFVNSGASANLLTMAILKIRYPEGGEVIVPTLTWISDISSVLQ
;
A
#
# COMPACT_ATOMS: atom_id res chain seq x y z
N MET A 1 1.45 19.52 -25.67
CA MET A 1 1.45 18.13 -25.22
C MET A 1 1.06 18.15 -23.75
N GLN A 2 -0.07 17.53 -23.35
CA GLN A 2 -0.48 17.45 -21.95
C GLN A 2 0.06 16.14 -21.36
N TYR A 3 0.80 16.22 -20.28
CA TYR A 3 1.25 15.07 -19.51
C TYR A 3 0.37 14.97 -18.27
N PRO A 4 -0.70 14.13 -18.26
CA PRO A 4 -1.53 13.98 -17.08
C PRO A 4 -0.73 13.35 -15.95
N LEU A 5 -0.93 13.85 -14.74
CA LEU A 5 -0.25 13.34 -13.54
C LEU A 5 -0.60 11.87 -13.27
N MET A 6 -1.84 11.49 -13.58
CA MET A 6 -2.35 10.13 -13.41
C MET A 6 -3.44 9.86 -14.45
N ARG A 7 -3.52 8.61 -14.90
CA ARG A 7 -4.67 8.12 -15.66
C ARG A 7 -5.52 7.23 -14.73
N ASN A 8 -6.82 7.49 -14.70
CA ASN A 8 -7.73 6.62 -13.94
C ASN A 8 -7.82 5.25 -14.64
N ASN A 9 -7.47 4.20 -13.92
CA ASN A 9 -7.52 2.81 -14.37
C ASN A 9 -8.55 1.96 -13.60
N ILE A 10 -9.37 2.61 -12.74
CA ILE A 10 -10.48 1.94 -12.05
C ILE A 10 -11.63 1.78 -13.04
N LEU A 11 -12.01 0.54 -13.28
CA LEU A 11 -13.09 0.21 -14.20
C LEU A 11 -14.46 0.37 -13.54
N ARG A 12 -15.51 0.47 -14.35
CA ARG A 12 -16.88 0.52 -13.83
C ARG A 12 -17.23 -0.76 -13.06
N SER A 13 -16.77 -1.92 -13.52
CA SER A 13 -16.93 -3.21 -12.84
C SER A 13 -16.33 -3.23 -11.43
N ASP A 14 -15.21 -2.54 -11.20
CA ASP A 14 -14.57 -2.47 -9.88
C ASP A 14 -15.44 -1.67 -8.91
N LEU A 15 -16.02 -0.56 -9.40
CA LEU A 15 -16.95 0.26 -8.61
C LEU A 15 -18.24 -0.50 -8.30
N ASP A 16 -18.78 -1.24 -9.28
CA ASP A 16 -19.98 -2.02 -9.08
C ASP A 16 -19.78 -3.15 -8.05
N ALA A 17 -18.60 -3.80 -8.04
CA ALA A 17 -18.24 -4.78 -7.03
C ALA A 17 -18.19 -4.17 -5.62
N ILE A 18 -17.65 -2.95 -5.47
CA ILE A 18 -17.64 -2.22 -4.19
C ILE A 18 -19.06 -1.87 -3.77
N ILE A 19 -19.90 -1.40 -4.68
CA ILE A 19 -21.29 -1.05 -4.39
C ILE A 19 -22.06 -2.29 -3.90
N GLU A 20 -21.91 -3.45 -4.57
CA GLU A 20 -22.57 -4.69 -4.16
C GLU A 20 -22.08 -5.15 -2.76
N TYR A 21 -20.79 -5.03 -2.48
CA TYR A 21 -20.27 -5.33 -1.16
C TYR A 21 -20.88 -4.44 -0.06
N LEU A 22 -21.02 -3.14 -0.33
CA LEU A 22 -21.60 -2.16 0.61
C LEU A 22 -23.12 -2.30 0.82
N LYS A 23 -23.82 -3.06 -0.03
CA LYS A 23 -25.25 -3.36 0.14
C LYS A 23 -25.53 -4.45 1.15
N GLN A 24 -24.51 -5.15 1.65
CA GLN A 24 -24.68 -6.15 2.71
C GLN A 24 -25.17 -5.46 4.00
N ASP A 25 -25.93 -6.20 4.81
CA ASP A 25 -26.48 -5.65 6.05
C ASP A 25 -25.39 -5.25 7.06
N ASP A 26 -24.26 -5.97 7.08
CA ASP A 26 -23.12 -5.70 7.99
C ASP A 26 -21.77 -5.89 7.25
N PRO A 27 -21.41 -4.97 6.35
CA PRO A 27 -20.14 -5.08 5.62
C PRO A 27 -18.97 -4.79 6.54
N ILE A 28 -17.96 -5.67 6.56
CA ILE A 28 -16.73 -5.45 7.30
C ILE A 28 -15.84 -4.48 6.52
N LEU A 29 -15.73 -3.23 7.00
CA LEU A 29 -14.97 -2.15 6.39
C LEU A 29 -13.56 -1.98 7.00
N THR A 30 -13.09 -2.97 7.73
CA THR A 30 -11.78 -3.01 8.37
C THR A 30 -10.98 -4.22 7.88
N ASN A 31 -10.01 -4.68 8.65
CA ASN A 31 -9.19 -5.85 8.31
C ASN A 31 -10.02 -7.14 8.39
N GLY A 32 -10.70 -7.46 7.31
CA GLY A 32 -11.57 -8.62 7.17
C GLY A 32 -11.05 -9.67 6.17
N ALA A 33 -11.97 -10.53 5.71
CA ALA A 33 -11.65 -11.60 4.77
C ALA A 33 -11.09 -11.08 3.44
N ASN A 34 -11.62 -9.97 2.92
CA ASN A 34 -11.17 -9.38 1.66
C ASN A 34 -9.71 -8.90 1.72
N VAL A 35 -9.28 -8.35 2.87
CA VAL A 35 -7.88 -7.94 3.08
C VAL A 35 -6.97 -9.17 3.06
N ARG A 36 -7.33 -10.23 3.78
CA ARG A 36 -6.54 -11.47 3.80
C ARG A 36 -6.45 -12.13 2.43
N GLU A 37 -7.54 -12.13 1.67
CA GLU A 37 -7.53 -12.67 0.30
C GLU A 37 -6.68 -11.81 -0.63
N PHE A 38 -6.73 -10.48 -0.50
CA PHE A 38 -5.84 -9.58 -1.23
C PHE A 38 -4.37 -9.85 -0.91
N GLU A 39 -4.00 -9.93 0.36
CA GLU A 39 -2.63 -10.23 0.79
C GLU A 39 -2.12 -11.56 0.22
N LYS A 40 -2.98 -12.58 0.18
CA LYS A 40 -2.67 -13.89 -0.39
C LYS A 40 -2.44 -13.80 -1.89
N GLN A 41 -3.38 -13.25 -2.65
CA GLN A 41 -3.28 -13.13 -4.11
C GLN A 41 -2.11 -12.24 -4.52
N TRP A 42 -1.85 -11.16 -3.78
CA TRP A 42 -0.73 -10.28 -4.02
C TRP A 42 0.61 -10.99 -3.77
N SER A 43 0.69 -11.79 -2.70
CA SER A 43 1.87 -12.61 -2.41
C SER A 43 2.14 -13.63 -3.51
N GLU A 44 1.09 -14.31 -3.99
CA GLU A 44 1.19 -15.27 -5.10
C GLU A 44 1.67 -14.60 -6.39
N TRP A 45 1.09 -13.44 -6.72
CA TRP A 45 1.47 -12.67 -7.91
C TRP A 45 2.92 -12.18 -7.86
N LEU A 46 3.38 -11.68 -6.71
CA LEU A 46 4.77 -11.24 -6.49
C LEU A 46 5.77 -12.40 -6.37
N GLY A 47 5.31 -13.62 -6.10
CA GLY A 47 6.18 -14.76 -5.80
C GLY A 47 6.86 -14.66 -4.42
N VAL A 48 6.23 -13.99 -3.45
CA VAL A 48 6.71 -13.86 -2.07
C VAL A 48 5.85 -14.65 -1.10
N LYS A 49 6.39 -14.96 0.07
CA LYS A 49 5.67 -15.77 1.05
C LYS A 49 4.55 -15.01 1.76
N TYR A 50 4.77 -13.73 2.03
CA TYR A 50 3.83 -12.89 2.78
C TYR A 50 3.77 -11.49 2.19
N SER A 51 2.58 -10.90 2.26
CA SER A 51 2.33 -9.47 2.02
C SER A 51 1.47 -8.94 3.16
N VAL A 52 1.63 -7.68 3.49
CA VAL A 52 0.87 -7.00 4.54
C VAL A 52 0.21 -5.78 3.94
N PHE A 53 -1.12 -5.77 3.98
CA PHE A 53 -1.91 -4.62 3.56
C PHE A 53 -1.89 -3.54 4.63
N VAL A 54 -1.71 -2.29 4.21
CA VAL A 54 -1.75 -1.11 5.07
C VAL A 54 -2.68 -0.05 4.48
N ASN A 55 -3.09 0.90 5.29
CA ASN A 55 -4.08 1.92 4.90
C ASN A 55 -3.56 2.97 3.91
N SER A 56 -2.25 3.06 3.70
CA SER A 56 -1.65 4.04 2.78
C SER A 56 -0.21 3.69 2.41
N GLY A 57 0.26 4.26 1.30
CA GLY A 57 1.67 4.19 0.92
C GLY A 57 2.60 4.81 1.97
N ALA A 58 2.17 5.87 2.66
CA ALA A 58 2.94 6.48 3.75
C ALA A 58 3.16 5.50 4.91
N SER A 59 2.14 4.72 5.28
CA SER A 59 2.27 3.66 6.28
C SER A 59 3.19 2.54 5.81
N ALA A 60 3.13 2.18 4.53
CA ALA A 60 4.03 1.18 3.94
C ALA A 60 5.49 1.65 4.02
N ASN A 61 5.76 2.90 3.64
CA ASN A 61 7.10 3.48 3.71
C ASN A 61 7.62 3.49 5.15
N LEU A 62 6.80 3.93 6.11
CA LEU A 62 7.18 3.96 7.52
C LEU A 62 7.52 2.56 8.05
N LEU A 63 6.69 1.55 7.76
CA LEU A 63 6.95 0.17 8.18
C LEU A 63 8.23 -0.37 7.54
N THR A 64 8.49 -0.05 6.27
CA THR A 64 9.72 -0.45 5.58
C THR A 64 10.95 0.13 6.30
N MET A 65 10.92 1.41 6.66
CA MET A 65 12.03 2.05 7.39
C MET A 65 12.19 1.47 8.80
N ALA A 66 11.08 1.21 9.51
CA ALA A 66 11.11 0.55 10.82
C ALA A 66 11.75 -0.84 10.77
N ILE A 67 11.42 -1.65 9.76
CA ILE A 67 12.03 -2.97 9.55
C ILE A 67 13.53 -2.83 9.25
N LEU A 68 13.91 -1.87 8.41
CA LEU A 68 15.32 -1.59 8.12
C LEU A 68 16.08 -1.18 9.38
N LYS A 69 15.48 -0.34 10.23
CA LYS A 69 16.09 0.09 11.50
C LYS A 69 16.28 -1.07 12.49
N ILE A 70 15.34 -2.01 12.54
CA ILE A 70 15.48 -3.23 13.34
C ILE A 70 16.65 -4.10 12.81
N ARG A 71 16.77 -4.22 11.50
CA ARG A 71 17.79 -5.04 10.85
C ARG A 71 19.18 -4.39 10.87
N TYR A 72 19.23 -3.06 10.81
CA TYR A 72 20.43 -2.24 10.79
C TYR A 72 20.35 -1.14 11.86
N PRO A 73 20.53 -1.49 13.14
CA PRO A 73 20.33 -0.56 14.26
C PRO A 73 21.21 0.69 14.20
N GLU A 74 22.41 0.55 13.63
CA GLU A 74 23.37 1.67 13.47
C GLU A 74 22.87 2.74 12.50
N GLY A 75 21.84 2.42 11.70
CA GLY A 75 21.32 3.31 10.66
C GLY A 75 22.15 3.26 9.39
N GLY A 76 22.04 4.30 8.59
CA GLY A 76 22.72 4.42 7.29
C GLY A 76 22.13 5.55 6.46
N GLU A 77 22.58 5.66 5.22
CA GLU A 77 22.08 6.62 4.26
C GLU A 77 21.01 5.98 3.38
N VAL A 78 19.96 6.75 3.07
CA VAL A 78 18.89 6.35 2.16
C VAL A 78 18.82 7.32 1.00
N ILE A 79 18.92 6.80 -0.22
CA ILE A 79 18.78 7.60 -1.43
C ILE A 79 17.30 7.68 -1.78
N VAL A 80 16.80 8.92 -1.90
CA VAL A 80 15.43 9.21 -2.30
C VAL A 80 15.41 10.10 -3.55
N PRO A 81 14.40 9.97 -4.42
CA PRO A 81 14.23 10.87 -5.56
C PRO A 81 13.99 12.31 -5.09
N THR A 82 14.50 13.28 -5.82
CA THR A 82 14.29 14.71 -5.52
C THR A 82 12.86 15.16 -5.80
N LEU A 83 12.15 14.48 -6.71
CA LEU A 83 10.76 14.72 -7.04
C LEU A 83 9.94 13.48 -6.67
N THR A 84 9.35 13.48 -5.50
CA THR A 84 8.58 12.37 -4.94
C THR A 84 7.59 12.86 -3.88
N TRP A 85 6.78 11.93 -3.34
CA TRP A 85 5.90 12.22 -2.22
C TRP A 85 6.71 12.47 -0.94
N ILE A 86 6.25 13.40 -0.14
CA ILE A 86 6.90 13.74 1.15
C ILE A 86 7.05 12.52 2.08
N SER A 87 6.16 11.52 1.97
CA SER A 87 6.22 10.29 2.77
C SER A 87 7.49 9.47 2.53
N ASP A 88 8.11 9.58 1.36
CA ASP A 88 9.36 8.88 1.06
C ASP A 88 10.52 9.46 1.88
N ILE A 89 10.48 10.77 2.11
CA ILE A 89 11.49 11.48 2.91
C ILE A 89 11.17 11.41 4.40
N SER A 90 9.92 11.67 4.79
CA SER A 90 9.52 11.72 6.20
C SER A 90 9.66 10.37 6.91
N SER A 91 9.44 9.25 6.21
CA SER A 91 9.63 7.92 6.77
C SER A 91 11.10 7.59 7.08
N VAL A 92 12.05 8.21 6.37
CA VAL A 92 13.49 8.05 6.62
C VAL A 92 13.93 8.86 7.84
N LEU A 93 13.27 9.99 8.10
CA LEU A 93 13.64 10.92 9.18
C LEU A 93 13.07 10.53 10.55
N GLN A 94 12.14 9.57 10.62
CA GLN A 94 11.55 9.07 11.86
C GLN A 94 12.36 7.91 12.43
#